data_992d876e2f7f6a6000dcd0b62293c19e
#
_entry.id   992d876e2f7f6a6000dcd0b62293c19e
#
_cell.length_a   1.000
_cell.length_b   1.000
_cell.length_c   1.000
_cell.angle_alpha   90.00
_cell.angle_beta   90.00
_cell.angle_gamma   90.00
#
_symmetry.space_group_name_H-M   'P 1'
#
loop_
_entity.id
_entity.type
_entity.pdbx_description
1 polymer ?
#
loop_
_entity_poly.entity_id
_entity_poly.type
_entity_poly.pdbx_seq_one_letter_code
_entity_poly.pdbx_strand_id
1 'polypeptide(L)'
;PLEQWTEDPSVSVGDVGVTLDGTNHITLEGIIIAHAKDTGISAERVSDVLISNCTVFGHGANGVTIDDAFRSGIIDSHVYDVGCIGVTLSGGNHTTLDPGLNFALRNRIHHSEFTSNRSTIAPRGLWGDSDRLLVLAVANFERTYQPGLHWSGVNNTMSHNYISDGPHNCILGGGNEGPGANNLFEYNTLDKCSYESSDTGAFYTCGQMANAFVNRGNELRHSLF
;
A
#
# COMPACT_ATOMS: atom_id res chain seq x y z
N PRO A 1 -21.16 -18.97 24.41
CA PRO A 1 -22.18 -18.59 23.46
C PRO A 1 -21.45 -18.12 22.19
N LEU A 2 -21.68 -18.83 21.08
CA LEU A 2 -21.25 -18.36 19.77
C LEU A 2 -22.09 -17.12 19.51
N GLU A 3 -21.48 -15.94 19.51
CA GLU A 3 -22.13 -14.73 19.04
C GLU A 3 -22.61 -15.00 17.63
N GLN A 4 -23.85 -14.66 17.38
CA GLN A 4 -24.49 -14.87 16.08
C GLN A 4 -23.72 -14.04 15.05
N TRP A 5 -23.05 -14.72 14.15
CA TRP A 5 -22.55 -14.10 12.93
C TRP A 5 -23.78 -13.62 12.14
N THR A 6 -23.88 -12.32 11.95
CA THR A 6 -25.01 -11.71 11.23
C THR A 6 -24.88 -11.79 9.71
N GLU A 7 -23.71 -12.24 9.23
CA GLU A 7 -23.41 -12.41 7.81
C GLU A 7 -22.86 -13.82 7.55
N ASP A 8 -23.16 -14.35 6.39
CA ASP A 8 -22.64 -15.64 5.96
C ASP A 8 -21.11 -15.55 5.80
N PRO A 9 -20.37 -16.55 6.29
CA PRO A 9 -18.92 -16.55 6.15
C PRO A 9 -18.54 -16.67 4.66
N SER A 10 -17.67 -15.77 4.19
CA SER A 10 -17.12 -15.82 2.85
C SER A 10 -15.70 -16.40 2.88
N VAL A 11 -15.35 -17.14 1.84
CA VAL A 11 -14.01 -17.71 1.63
C VAL A 11 -13.44 -17.17 0.32
N SER A 12 -12.27 -16.55 0.41
CA SER A 12 -11.54 -16.08 -0.78
C SER A 12 -11.02 -17.27 -1.58
N VAL A 13 -11.40 -17.36 -2.85
CA VAL A 13 -10.96 -18.41 -3.77
C VAL A 13 -10.07 -17.88 -4.90
N GLY A 14 -10.23 -16.62 -5.29
CA GLY A 14 -9.39 -15.97 -6.32
C GLY A 14 -8.18 -15.28 -5.69
N ASP A 15 -7.02 -15.42 -6.30
CA ASP A 15 -5.80 -14.79 -5.78
C ASP A 15 -5.85 -13.27 -5.99
N VAL A 16 -6.27 -12.78 -7.14
CA VAL A 16 -6.37 -11.36 -7.49
C VAL A 16 -7.79 -11.02 -7.91
N GLY A 17 -8.30 -9.87 -7.45
CA GLY A 17 -9.65 -9.41 -7.79
C GLY A 17 -9.74 -8.95 -9.25
N VAL A 18 -8.84 -8.04 -9.65
CA VAL A 18 -8.72 -7.53 -11.03
C VAL A 18 -7.26 -7.50 -11.42
N THR A 19 -6.95 -8.05 -12.59
CA THR A 19 -5.60 -8.01 -13.17
C THR A 19 -5.62 -7.21 -14.48
N LEU A 20 -4.75 -6.21 -14.54
CA LEU A 20 -4.47 -5.40 -15.72
C LEU A 20 -2.97 -5.51 -16.00
N ASP A 21 -2.57 -6.37 -16.89
CA ASP A 21 -1.17 -6.57 -17.27
C ASP A 21 -0.93 -6.16 -18.72
N GLY A 22 0.02 -5.26 -18.94
CA GLY A 22 0.33 -4.74 -20.27
C GLY A 22 -0.83 -4.03 -20.95
N THR A 23 -1.84 -3.59 -20.20
CA THR A 23 -3.04 -2.95 -20.74
C THR A 23 -2.91 -1.43 -20.81
N ASN A 24 -3.64 -0.82 -21.74
CA ASN A 24 -3.62 0.62 -21.94
C ASN A 24 -5.03 1.18 -22.08
N HIS A 25 -5.21 2.44 -21.63
CA HIS A 25 -6.46 3.20 -21.82
C HIS A 25 -7.67 2.51 -21.17
N ILE A 26 -7.52 2.00 -19.96
CA ILE A 26 -8.58 1.36 -19.17
C ILE A 26 -9.03 2.29 -18.04
N THR A 27 -10.32 2.40 -17.87
CA THR A 27 -10.90 3.05 -16.67
C THR A 27 -11.73 2.03 -15.90
N LEU A 28 -11.40 1.88 -14.61
CA LEU A 28 -12.23 1.20 -13.64
C LEU A 28 -12.92 2.28 -12.80
N GLU A 29 -14.23 2.35 -12.84
CA GLU A 29 -14.97 3.41 -12.16
C GLU A 29 -16.18 2.87 -11.38
N GLY A 30 -16.31 3.34 -10.14
CA GLY A 30 -17.50 3.10 -9.32
C GLY A 30 -17.74 1.65 -8.91
N ILE A 31 -16.68 0.82 -8.87
CA ILE A 31 -16.81 -0.61 -8.56
C ILE A 31 -16.31 -0.93 -7.15
N ILE A 32 -16.87 -1.98 -6.58
CA ILE A 32 -16.44 -2.56 -5.31
C ILE A 32 -15.67 -3.84 -5.60
N ILE A 33 -14.44 -3.93 -5.08
CA ILE A 33 -13.58 -5.12 -5.20
C ILE A 33 -13.21 -5.55 -3.79
N ALA A 34 -13.59 -6.78 -3.45
CA ALA A 34 -13.42 -7.27 -2.09
C ALA A 34 -13.00 -8.74 -2.02
N HIS A 35 -12.33 -9.09 -0.93
CA HIS A 35 -12.07 -10.46 -0.50
C HIS A 35 -11.26 -11.32 -1.48
N ALA A 36 -10.34 -10.74 -2.24
CA ALA A 36 -9.32 -11.54 -2.92
C ALA A 36 -8.35 -12.12 -1.88
N LYS A 37 -7.82 -13.30 -2.16
CA LYS A 37 -6.90 -13.99 -1.28
C LYS A 37 -5.56 -13.25 -1.14
N ASP A 38 -5.14 -12.58 -2.18
CA ASP A 38 -3.90 -11.81 -2.26
C ASP A 38 -4.21 -10.33 -2.52
N THR A 39 -4.24 -9.88 -3.75
CA THR A 39 -4.31 -8.47 -4.16
C THR A 39 -5.68 -8.10 -4.73
N GLY A 40 -6.20 -6.92 -4.36
CA GLY A 40 -7.46 -6.42 -4.90
C GLY A 40 -7.38 -6.07 -6.37
N ILE A 41 -6.51 -5.13 -6.73
CA ILE A 41 -6.25 -4.72 -8.11
C ILE A 41 -4.74 -4.79 -8.35
N SER A 42 -4.31 -5.55 -9.36
CA SER A 42 -2.95 -5.57 -9.89
C SER A 42 -2.94 -4.96 -11.29
N ALA A 43 -2.25 -3.82 -11.44
CA ALA A 43 -2.05 -3.12 -12.69
C ALA A 43 -0.54 -2.99 -12.94
N GLU A 44 0.00 -3.85 -13.78
CA GLU A 44 1.43 -3.93 -14.05
C GLU A 44 1.73 -3.64 -15.51
N ARG A 45 2.82 -2.91 -15.78
CA ARG A 45 3.24 -2.54 -17.15
C ARG A 45 2.12 -1.86 -17.94
N VAL A 46 1.44 -0.93 -17.30
CA VAL A 46 0.24 -0.27 -17.84
C VAL A 46 0.49 1.17 -18.24
N SER A 47 -0.32 1.68 -19.16
CA SER A 47 -0.35 3.12 -19.45
C SER A 47 -1.78 3.64 -19.61
N ASP A 48 -1.99 4.89 -19.15
CA ASP A 48 -3.30 5.55 -19.21
C ASP A 48 -4.41 4.73 -18.53
N VAL A 49 -4.09 4.09 -17.38
CA VAL A 49 -5.06 3.37 -16.57
C VAL A 49 -5.55 4.27 -15.43
N LEU A 50 -6.85 4.39 -15.31
CA LEU A 50 -7.51 5.16 -14.26
C LEU A 50 -8.38 4.25 -13.39
N ILE A 51 -8.11 4.25 -12.08
CA ILE A 51 -8.97 3.66 -11.05
C ILE A 51 -9.66 4.82 -10.34
N SER A 52 -10.97 4.93 -10.45
CA SER A 52 -11.73 6.09 -9.98
C SER A 52 -12.97 5.69 -9.18
N ASN A 53 -13.19 6.37 -8.06
CA ASN A 53 -14.40 6.17 -7.25
C ASN A 53 -14.66 4.69 -6.91
N CYS A 54 -13.58 3.94 -6.65
CA CYS A 54 -13.63 2.52 -6.33
C CYS A 54 -13.53 2.29 -4.83
N THR A 55 -14.10 1.18 -4.36
CA THR A 55 -13.93 0.68 -2.99
C THR A 55 -13.20 -0.65 -3.04
N VAL A 56 -12.04 -0.75 -2.38
CA VAL A 56 -11.15 -1.92 -2.41
C VAL A 56 -10.85 -2.34 -0.99
N PHE A 57 -11.27 -3.53 -0.56
CA PHE A 57 -11.12 -3.92 0.84
C PHE A 57 -11.11 -5.43 1.09
N GLY A 58 -10.62 -5.81 2.27
CA GLY A 58 -10.69 -7.18 2.76
C GLY A 58 -9.77 -8.15 2.02
N HIS A 59 -8.66 -7.66 1.47
CA HIS A 59 -7.70 -8.49 0.72
C HIS A 59 -6.61 -9.05 1.63
N GLY A 60 -6.12 -10.24 1.30
CA GLY A 60 -5.13 -10.94 2.13
C GLY A 60 -3.74 -10.32 2.09
N ALA A 61 -3.39 -9.61 1.03
CA ALA A 61 -2.14 -8.86 0.91
C ALA A 61 -2.42 -7.41 0.51
N ASN A 62 -2.26 -7.03 -0.75
CA ASN A 62 -2.32 -5.63 -1.16
C ASN A 62 -3.72 -5.18 -1.59
N GLY A 63 -4.01 -3.91 -1.38
CA GLY A 63 -5.23 -3.30 -1.93
C GLY A 63 -5.12 -3.07 -3.42
N VAL A 64 -4.31 -2.10 -3.82
CA VAL A 64 -4.10 -1.72 -5.22
C VAL A 64 -2.61 -1.63 -5.52
N THR A 65 -2.15 -2.33 -6.54
CA THR A 65 -0.79 -2.23 -7.08
C THR A 65 -0.83 -1.61 -8.47
N ILE A 66 -0.15 -0.49 -8.65
CA ILE A 66 0.09 0.18 -9.93
C ILE A 66 1.60 0.25 -10.10
N ASP A 67 2.16 -0.67 -10.88
CA ASP A 67 3.60 -0.88 -10.97
C ASP A 67 4.10 -0.87 -12.42
N ASP A 68 5.33 -0.34 -12.61
CA ASP A 68 5.91 -0.10 -13.94
C ASP A 68 4.92 0.61 -14.87
N ALA A 69 4.30 1.67 -14.34
CA ALA A 69 3.17 2.34 -14.95
C ALA A 69 3.54 3.69 -15.56
N PHE A 70 2.77 4.13 -16.55
CA PHE A 70 2.89 5.43 -17.16
C PHE A 70 1.53 6.13 -17.25
N ARG A 71 1.43 7.38 -16.79
CA ARG A 71 0.21 8.19 -16.75
C ARG A 71 -1.00 7.46 -16.17
N SER A 72 -0.77 6.64 -15.17
CA SER A 72 -1.79 5.80 -14.57
C SER A 72 -1.97 6.15 -13.10
N GLY A 73 -3.12 5.86 -12.52
CA GLY A 73 -3.30 6.18 -11.12
C GLY A 73 -4.66 5.84 -10.54
N ILE A 74 -4.79 6.21 -9.26
CA ILE A 74 -6.01 6.01 -8.47
C ILE A 74 -6.50 7.35 -7.93
N ILE A 75 -7.78 7.63 -8.07
CA ILE A 75 -8.41 8.86 -7.59
C ILE A 75 -9.73 8.59 -6.88
N ASP A 76 -10.06 9.45 -5.90
CA ASP A 76 -11.37 9.50 -5.24
C ASP A 76 -11.83 8.12 -4.72
N SER A 77 -10.89 7.26 -4.33
CA SER A 77 -11.14 5.86 -4.01
C SER A 77 -10.89 5.56 -2.53
N HIS A 78 -11.49 4.48 -2.05
CA HIS A 78 -11.39 4.04 -0.68
C HIS A 78 -10.74 2.65 -0.61
N VAL A 79 -9.57 2.57 0.04
CA VAL A 79 -8.79 1.32 0.20
C VAL A 79 -8.60 1.04 1.67
N TYR A 80 -9.05 -0.12 2.16
CA TYR A 80 -8.97 -0.42 3.59
C TYR A 80 -9.02 -1.92 3.90
N ASP A 81 -8.66 -2.26 5.14
CA ASP A 81 -8.65 -3.63 5.66
C ASP A 81 -7.89 -4.60 4.76
N VAL A 82 -6.67 -4.23 4.40
CA VAL A 82 -5.78 -5.06 3.58
C VAL A 82 -4.62 -5.61 4.40
N GLY A 83 -4.14 -6.78 4.01
CA GLY A 83 -3.15 -7.53 4.78
C GLY A 83 -1.76 -6.93 4.78
N CYS A 84 -1.39 -6.20 3.74
CA CYS A 84 -0.08 -5.59 3.57
C CYS A 84 -0.20 -4.13 3.14
N ILE A 85 0.14 -3.81 1.90
CA ILE A 85 0.19 -2.44 1.38
C ILE A 85 -1.19 -1.97 0.92
N GLY A 86 -1.60 -0.78 1.33
CA GLY A 86 -2.84 -0.19 0.82
C GLY A 86 -2.78 0.09 -0.67
N VAL A 87 -1.89 0.98 -1.09
CA VAL A 87 -1.66 1.34 -2.49
C VAL A 87 -0.18 1.35 -2.80
N THR A 88 0.24 0.68 -3.87
CA THR A 88 1.57 0.80 -4.47
C THR A 88 1.46 1.64 -5.73
N LEU A 89 2.36 2.63 -5.87
CA LEU A 89 2.46 3.48 -7.03
C LEU A 89 3.90 3.58 -7.50
N SER A 90 4.20 3.02 -8.66
CA SER A 90 5.54 3.10 -9.23
C SER A 90 5.53 3.32 -10.74
N GLY A 91 6.61 3.90 -11.25
CA GLY A 91 6.83 4.08 -12.68
C GLY A 91 7.77 5.23 -12.98
N GLY A 92 8.20 5.26 -14.23
CA GLY A 92 9.29 6.12 -14.67
C GLY A 92 10.67 5.48 -14.44
N ASN A 93 11.65 5.92 -15.20
CA ASN A 93 12.99 5.35 -15.19
C ASN A 93 13.97 6.27 -14.45
N HIS A 94 14.42 5.87 -13.28
CA HIS A 94 15.34 6.64 -12.45
C HIS A 94 16.76 6.79 -13.04
N THR A 95 17.15 5.95 -14.00
CA THR A 95 18.46 6.04 -14.66
C THR A 95 18.47 7.12 -15.74
N THR A 96 17.41 7.18 -16.53
CA THR A 96 17.25 8.16 -17.60
C THR A 96 16.48 9.42 -17.16
N LEU A 97 15.81 9.35 -16.01
CA LEU A 97 14.87 10.32 -15.46
C LEU A 97 13.61 10.49 -16.32
N ASP A 98 13.27 9.47 -17.11
CA ASP A 98 12.00 9.46 -17.84
C ASP A 98 10.84 9.44 -16.84
N PRO A 99 9.86 10.32 -16.97
CA PRO A 99 8.79 10.45 -16.00
C PRO A 99 7.76 9.31 -16.08
N GLY A 100 7.27 8.84 -14.94
CA GLY A 100 6.13 7.94 -14.85
C GLY A 100 4.79 8.67 -15.00
N LEU A 101 4.69 9.89 -14.43
CA LEU A 101 3.49 10.71 -14.41
C LEU A 101 2.28 10.01 -13.78
N ASN A 102 2.54 9.09 -12.87
CA ASN A 102 1.49 8.38 -12.17
C ASN A 102 0.97 9.18 -10.97
N PHE A 103 -0.22 8.85 -10.51
CA PHE A 103 -0.86 9.65 -9.49
C PHE A 103 -1.73 8.84 -8.51
N ALA A 104 -1.72 9.28 -7.25
CA ALA A 104 -2.68 8.88 -6.22
C ALA A 104 -3.30 10.15 -5.62
N LEU A 105 -4.55 10.43 -5.93
CA LEU A 105 -5.19 11.71 -5.62
C LEU A 105 -6.51 11.54 -4.87
N ARG A 106 -6.67 12.26 -3.75
CA ARG A 106 -7.92 12.32 -2.98
C ARG A 106 -8.46 10.97 -2.54
N ASN A 107 -7.57 10.04 -2.23
CA ASN A 107 -7.96 8.73 -1.74
C ASN A 107 -8.05 8.71 -0.23
N ARG A 108 -8.87 7.81 0.29
CA ARG A 108 -8.86 7.42 1.69
C ARG A 108 -8.25 6.02 1.82
N ILE A 109 -7.15 5.90 2.55
CA ILE A 109 -6.40 4.66 2.73
C ILE A 109 -6.24 4.43 4.24
N HIS A 110 -6.71 3.30 4.75
CA HIS A 110 -6.57 3.00 6.16
C HIS A 110 -6.62 1.51 6.49
N HIS A 111 -6.16 1.15 7.70
CA HIS A 111 -6.09 -0.23 8.16
C HIS A 111 -5.36 -1.13 7.15
N SER A 112 -4.24 -0.68 6.62
CA SER A 112 -3.26 -1.54 5.96
C SER A 112 -2.54 -2.38 7.04
N GLU A 113 -2.05 -3.56 6.68
CA GLU A 113 -1.43 -4.53 7.60
C GLU A 113 -2.40 -5.24 8.57
N PHE A 114 -3.68 -5.30 8.24
CA PHE A 114 -4.70 -5.84 9.13
C PHE A 114 -4.59 -7.35 9.39
N THR A 115 -4.13 -8.14 8.43
CA THR A 115 -4.09 -9.61 8.56
C THR A 115 -2.99 -10.14 9.45
N SER A 116 -1.90 -9.40 9.65
CA SER A 116 -0.82 -9.81 10.55
C SER A 116 -1.29 -9.95 12.01
N ASN A 117 -2.40 -9.33 12.37
CA ASN A 117 -2.97 -9.43 13.72
C ASN A 117 -3.89 -10.66 13.94
N ARG A 118 -4.40 -11.28 12.87
CA ARG A 118 -5.30 -12.43 13.00
C ARG A 118 -4.59 -13.79 13.08
N SER A 119 -3.40 -13.90 12.48
CA SER A 119 -2.62 -15.15 12.55
C SER A 119 -2.00 -15.42 13.93
N THR A 120 -1.96 -14.44 14.81
CA THR A 120 -1.35 -14.55 16.14
C THR A 120 -2.31 -14.96 17.26
N ILE A 121 -3.56 -15.22 16.97
CA ILE A 121 -4.43 -15.91 17.94
C ILE A 121 -4.28 -17.42 17.72
N ALA A 122 -3.08 -17.93 17.94
CA ALA A 122 -2.94 -19.34 18.29
C ALA A 122 -3.68 -19.55 19.62
N PRO A 123 -4.51 -20.59 19.75
CA PRO A 123 -5.23 -20.85 20.98
C PRO A 123 -4.23 -20.90 22.14
N ARG A 124 -4.51 -20.16 23.21
CA ARG A 124 -3.71 -20.24 24.44
C ARG A 124 -3.67 -21.69 24.86
N GLY A 125 -2.50 -22.30 24.82
CA GLY A 125 -2.29 -23.64 25.39
C GLY A 125 -1.60 -24.67 24.51
N LEU A 126 -1.28 -24.39 23.24
CA LEU A 126 -0.67 -25.38 22.33
C LEU A 126 0.84 -25.27 22.13
N TRP A 127 1.46 -24.12 22.50
CA TRP A 127 2.88 -23.86 22.25
C TRP A 127 3.57 -23.30 23.49
N GLY A 128 4.80 -23.70 23.74
CA GLY A 128 5.62 -23.19 24.83
C GLY A 128 6.03 -21.72 24.66
N ASP A 129 6.53 -21.06 25.71
CA ASP A 129 6.86 -19.64 25.73
C ASP A 129 7.90 -19.23 24.65
N SER A 130 8.76 -20.14 24.21
CA SER A 130 9.74 -19.91 23.15
C SER A 130 9.09 -19.76 21.75
N ASP A 131 8.03 -20.53 21.50
CA ASP A 131 7.32 -20.51 20.22
C ASP A 131 6.44 -19.26 20.09
N ARG A 132 5.96 -18.77 21.23
CA ARG A 132 5.19 -17.52 21.31
C ARG A 132 6.04 -16.30 20.95
N LEU A 133 7.30 -16.28 21.37
CA LEU A 133 8.23 -15.22 21.01
C LEU A 133 8.55 -15.25 19.51
N LEU A 134 8.72 -16.43 18.92
CA LEU A 134 8.96 -16.60 17.50
C LEU A 134 7.77 -16.14 16.65
N VAL A 135 6.55 -16.51 17.02
CA VAL A 135 5.32 -16.09 16.34
C VAL A 135 5.13 -14.57 16.40
N LEU A 136 5.40 -13.97 17.56
CA LEU A 136 5.35 -12.51 17.70
C LEU A 136 6.45 -11.81 16.89
N ALA A 137 7.64 -12.39 16.83
CA ALA A 137 8.75 -11.85 16.04
C ALA A 137 8.45 -11.94 14.53
N VAL A 138 7.90 -13.04 14.06
CA VAL A 138 7.49 -13.21 12.66
C VAL A 138 6.36 -12.24 12.29
N ALA A 139 5.34 -12.15 13.15
CA ALA A 139 4.24 -11.20 12.94
C ALA A 139 4.72 -9.75 12.89
N ASN A 140 5.64 -9.37 13.79
CA ASN A 140 6.22 -8.02 13.75
C ASN A 140 7.10 -7.78 12.53
N PHE A 141 7.78 -8.80 12.02
CA PHE A 141 8.59 -8.68 10.82
C PHE A 141 7.73 -8.52 9.55
N GLU A 142 6.64 -9.26 9.45
CA GLU A 142 5.70 -9.15 8.34
C GLU A 142 4.96 -7.80 8.31
N ARG A 143 4.86 -7.11 9.45
CA ARG A 143 4.26 -5.77 9.56
C ARG A 143 5.22 -4.64 9.22
N THR A 144 6.50 -4.93 9.14
CA THR A 144 7.51 -3.92 8.89
C THR A 144 7.55 -3.57 7.42
N TYR A 145 7.59 -2.28 7.10
CA TYR A 145 7.69 -1.75 5.74
C TYR A 145 6.47 -2.03 4.82
N GLN A 146 5.28 -2.20 5.41
CA GLN A 146 4.01 -2.35 4.69
C GLN A 146 3.15 -1.09 4.87
N PRO A 147 3.34 -0.03 4.09
CA PRO A 147 2.67 1.25 4.31
C PRO A 147 1.23 1.30 3.78
N GLY A 148 0.50 2.34 4.18
CA GLY A 148 -0.74 2.70 3.52
C GLY A 148 -0.52 3.04 2.04
N LEU A 149 0.53 3.82 1.73
CA LEU A 149 0.93 4.14 0.37
C LEU A 149 2.44 3.91 0.19
N HIS A 150 2.79 3.00 -0.72
CA HIS A 150 4.16 2.74 -1.15
C HIS A 150 4.44 3.44 -2.49
N TRP A 151 5.64 4.00 -2.63
CA TRP A 151 6.00 4.73 -3.84
C TRP A 151 7.43 4.49 -4.29
N SER A 152 7.64 4.53 -5.61
CA SER A 152 8.95 4.60 -6.24
C SER A 152 8.88 5.26 -7.61
N GLY A 153 10.03 5.44 -8.26
CA GLY A 153 10.08 5.95 -9.63
C GLY A 153 10.17 7.47 -9.76
N VAL A 154 9.79 7.99 -10.90
CA VAL A 154 10.13 9.35 -11.30
C VAL A 154 8.88 10.17 -11.66
N ASN A 155 8.79 11.37 -11.09
CA ASN A 155 7.79 12.38 -11.47
C ASN A 155 6.34 11.91 -11.25
N ASN A 156 6.09 11.21 -10.14
CA ASN A 156 4.76 10.77 -9.72
C ASN A 156 4.18 11.77 -8.70
N THR A 157 2.86 11.83 -8.58
CA THR A 157 2.16 12.77 -7.69
C THR A 157 1.25 12.04 -6.71
N MET A 158 1.44 12.27 -5.41
CA MET A 158 0.61 11.79 -4.32
C MET A 158 0.02 13.00 -3.59
N SER A 159 -1.25 13.29 -3.80
CA SER A 159 -1.84 14.55 -3.32
C SER A 159 -3.25 14.41 -2.77
N HIS A 160 -3.54 15.18 -1.71
CA HIS A 160 -4.86 15.25 -1.07
C HIS A 160 -5.37 13.89 -0.53
N ASN A 161 -4.48 12.96 -0.22
CA ASN A 161 -4.88 11.69 0.37
C ASN A 161 -5.03 11.81 1.87
N TYR A 162 -6.02 11.11 2.42
CA TYR A 162 -6.13 10.84 3.84
C TYR A 162 -5.67 9.40 4.10
N ILE A 163 -4.56 9.25 4.81
CA ILE A 163 -3.96 7.95 5.11
C ILE A 163 -3.89 7.80 6.62
N SER A 164 -4.48 6.74 7.14
CA SER A 164 -4.55 6.57 8.60
C SER A 164 -4.43 5.12 9.06
N ASP A 165 -4.25 5.00 10.37
CA ASP A 165 -4.24 3.73 11.07
C ASP A 165 -3.22 2.74 10.47
N GLY A 166 -2.01 3.28 10.16
CA GLY A 166 -0.85 2.53 9.68
C GLY A 166 0.07 2.13 10.85
N PRO A 167 0.15 0.85 11.23
CA PRO A 167 0.95 0.41 12.37
C PRO A 167 2.44 0.74 12.23
N HIS A 168 2.96 0.71 11.02
CA HIS A 168 4.35 1.09 10.72
C HIS A 168 4.43 2.45 10.03
N ASN A 169 4.19 2.55 8.74
CA ASN A 169 4.26 3.81 8.00
C ASN A 169 2.92 4.15 7.34
N CYS A 170 2.60 5.42 7.20
CA CYS A 170 1.52 5.83 6.31
C CYS A 170 2.00 5.95 4.87
N ILE A 171 3.13 6.63 4.65
CA ILE A 171 3.78 6.70 3.34
C ILE A 171 5.22 6.20 3.47
N LEU A 172 5.61 5.27 2.61
CA LEU A 172 6.95 4.70 2.54
C LEU A 172 7.40 4.59 1.10
N GLY A 173 8.66 4.87 0.82
CA GLY A 173 9.25 4.59 -0.48
C GLY A 173 10.60 5.27 -0.71
N GLY A 174 11.07 5.21 -1.94
CA GLY A 174 12.34 5.79 -2.32
C GLY A 174 13.57 5.10 -1.72
N GLY A 175 13.43 3.84 -1.32
CA GLY A 175 14.48 3.03 -0.70
C GLY A 175 15.10 2.01 -1.64
N ASN A 176 15.52 0.88 -1.05
CA ASN A 176 16.20 -0.21 -1.77
C ASN A 176 15.36 -0.84 -2.88
N GLU A 177 14.04 -0.77 -2.77
CA GLU A 177 13.09 -1.36 -3.71
C GLU A 177 12.75 -0.46 -4.91
N GLY A 178 13.36 0.71 -4.97
CA GLY A 178 13.18 1.63 -6.09
C GLY A 178 13.45 3.07 -5.69
N PRO A 179 14.56 3.65 -6.14
CA PRO A 179 14.84 5.06 -5.88
C PRO A 179 13.78 5.95 -6.53
N GLY A 180 13.56 7.11 -5.94
CA GLY A 180 12.60 8.07 -6.44
C GLY A 180 13.22 9.41 -6.76
N ALA A 181 12.80 10.03 -7.86
CA ALA A 181 13.22 11.36 -8.25
C ALA A 181 12.04 12.24 -8.69
N ASN A 182 12.06 13.51 -8.30
CA ASN A 182 11.09 14.52 -8.71
C ASN A 182 9.63 14.17 -8.40
N ASN A 183 9.37 13.36 -7.37
CA ASN A 183 8.01 13.03 -6.96
C ASN A 183 7.44 14.14 -6.07
N LEU A 184 6.15 14.39 -6.17
CA LEU A 184 5.43 15.40 -5.41
C LEU A 184 4.47 14.76 -4.41
N PHE A 185 4.61 15.17 -3.14
CA PHE A 185 3.72 14.81 -2.04
C PHE A 185 3.14 16.10 -1.46
N GLU A 186 1.86 16.35 -1.66
CA GLU A 186 1.27 17.59 -1.16
C GLU A 186 -0.16 17.42 -0.65
N TYR A 187 -0.50 18.24 0.33
CA TYR A 187 -1.84 18.27 0.93
C TYR A 187 -2.33 16.90 1.43
N ASN A 188 -1.43 16.00 1.82
CA ASN A 188 -1.80 14.73 2.42
C ASN A 188 -2.01 14.90 3.92
N THR A 189 -2.96 14.16 4.48
CA THR A 189 -3.15 14.03 5.92
C THR A 189 -2.77 12.63 6.34
N LEU A 190 -1.80 12.51 7.25
CA LEU A 190 -1.30 11.26 7.79
C LEU A 190 -1.67 11.18 9.28
N ASP A 191 -2.61 10.33 9.63
CA ASP A 191 -3.17 10.25 10.98
C ASP A 191 -2.93 8.88 11.61
N LYS A 192 -2.52 8.82 12.86
CA LYS A 192 -2.25 7.57 13.59
C LYS A 192 -1.34 6.61 12.82
N CYS A 193 -0.18 7.11 12.44
CA CYS A 193 0.87 6.32 11.81
C CYS A 193 1.94 5.95 12.85
N SER A 194 2.67 4.84 12.60
CA SER A 194 3.88 4.51 13.36
C SER A 194 3.66 4.24 14.84
N TYR A 195 2.60 3.53 15.21
CA TYR A 195 2.26 3.34 16.62
C TYR A 195 2.61 1.93 17.17
N GLU A 196 3.02 0.98 16.33
CA GLU A 196 3.30 -0.40 16.79
C GLU A 196 4.75 -0.86 16.59
N SER A 197 5.58 -0.13 15.86
CA SER A 197 6.93 -0.58 15.52
C SER A 197 7.99 0.53 15.68
N SER A 198 9.25 0.12 15.66
CA SER A 198 10.42 0.99 15.62
C SER A 198 10.93 1.15 14.18
N ASP A 199 11.86 2.08 13.96
CA ASP A 199 12.42 2.42 12.65
C ASP A 199 11.36 2.83 11.64
N THR A 200 10.56 3.80 12.03
CA THR A 200 9.33 4.17 11.34
C THR A 200 9.10 5.68 11.37
N GLY A 201 8.20 6.16 10.52
CA GLY A 201 7.74 7.54 10.47
C GLY A 201 6.44 7.63 9.66
N ALA A 202 5.61 8.63 9.95
CA ALA A 202 4.38 8.83 9.19
C ALA A 202 4.67 8.95 7.68
N PHE A 203 5.68 9.73 7.33
CA PHE A 203 6.33 9.74 6.03
C PHE A 203 7.76 9.24 6.20
N TYR A 204 8.10 8.14 5.56
CA TYR A 204 9.40 7.53 5.70
C TYR A 204 10.04 7.27 4.33
N THR A 205 11.28 7.71 4.15
CA THR A 205 12.08 7.46 2.96
C THR A 205 13.50 7.10 3.34
N CYS A 206 13.96 5.97 2.86
CA CYS A 206 15.35 5.56 3.02
C CYS A 206 16.20 6.17 1.91
N GLY A 207 17.08 7.08 2.24
CA GLY A 207 18.11 7.56 1.31
C GLY A 207 19.21 6.52 1.04
N GLN A 208 19.03 5.28 1.43
CA GLN A 208 20.04 4.25 1.30
C GLN A 208 20.16 3.71 -0.11
N MET A 209 21.35 3.63 -0.54
CA MET A 209 21.75 3.30 -1.90
C MET A 209 22.89 2.33 -1.91
N ALA A 210 22.60 1.09 -2.12
CA ALA A 210 23.63 0.13 -2.45
C ALA A 210 24.31 0.45 -3.81
N ASN A 211 23.63 1.18 -4.70
CA ASN A 211 24.09 1.42 -6.08
C ASN A 211 23.75 2.81 -6.63
N ALA A 212 24.17 3.86 -5.94
CA ALA A 212 24.47 5.15 -6.57
C ALA A 212 23.34 6.13 -6.91
N PHE A 213 22.07 5.87 -6.73
CA PHE A 213 21.05 6.90 -6.95
C PHE A 213 20.37 7.33 -5.67
N VAL A 214 20.70 8.54 -5.24
CA VAL A 214 20.07 9.18 -4.08
C VAL A 214 18.69 9.69 -4.52
N ASN A 215 17.69 9.51 -3.67
CA ASN A 215 16.43 10.22 -3.81
C ASN A 215 16.69 11.71 -3.97
N ARG A 216 16.20 12.30 -5.03
CA ARG A 216 16.48 13.72 -5.32
C ARG A 216 15.28 14.39 -6.00
N GLY A 217 15.15 15.70 -5.73
CA GLY A 217 14.07 16.49 -6.31
C GLY A 217 12.68 16.10 -5.86
N ASN A 218 12.55 15.19 -4.87
CA ASN A 218 11.26 14.91 -4.27
C ASN A 218 10.83 16.08 -3.40
N GLU A 219 9.58 16.46 -3.48
CA GLU A 219 9.01 17.59 -2.76
C GLU A 219 7.88 17.12 -1.85
N LEU A 220 7.99 17.41 -0.55
CA LEU A 220 6.95 17.20 0.44
C LEU A 220 6.50 18.57 0.96
N ARG A 221 5.23 18.92 0.76
CA ARG A 221 4.70 20.21 1.15
C ARG A 221 3.25 20.17 1.58
N HIS A 222 2.85 21.14 2.41
CA HIS A 222 1.46 21.36 2.83
C HIS A 222 0.74 20.13 3.38
N SER A 223 1.46 19.16 3.92
CA SER A 223 0.91 17.93 4.49
C SER A 223 0.81 18.02 6.01
N LEU A 224 -0.16 17.31 6.59
CA LEU A 224 -0.36 17.19 8.05
C LEU A 224 0.10 15.80 8.51
N PHE A 225 0.75 15.77 9.69
CA PHE A 225 1.27 14.56 10.33
C PHE A 225 0.73 14.43 11.75
#